data_b456c54460076c664a1a4cce70adf61b
#
_entry.id   b456c54460076c664a1a4cce70adf61b
#
_cell.length_a   1.000
_cell.length_b   1.000
_cell.length_c   1.000
_cell.angle_alpha   90.00
_cell.angle_beta   90.00
_cell.angle_gamma   90.00
#
_symmetry.space_group_name_H-M   'P 1'
#
loop_
_entity.id
_entity.type
_entity.pdbx_description
1 polymer ?
#
loop_
_entity_poly.entity_id
_entity_poly.type
_entity_poly.pdbx_seq_one_letter_code
_entity_poly.pdbx_strand_id
1 'polypeptide(L)'
;MVTAEQISLYIQNIPPAPSILKQTLDHARKGDLIKAAKCAEEDPALKFYLKTLVNRPIYGFRNEVHEVSQIFGILGVSTTQQMLYHYLLSLLTPKKWQLFTLQQHTFYDFQASLSQKWEKILRHLGLLNHDTESAITLLPASIIVCDALFGAYKTDVELLKSVKALDYNTILYRLSKQTLFDLCTQVADKWEMPPAISRIVHASSGLDQDVSPEEETLAKWMHLLLFFELSQNTYVNAGLNEFIDFQIDFVQDIYESFMQVVEYDESNR
;
A
#
# COMPACT_ATOMS: atom_id res chain seq x y z
N MET A 1 -24.93 8.19 -2.26
CA MET A 1 -23.48 8.44 -2.53
C MET A 1 -22.72 8.38 -1.22
N VAL A 2 -21.44 8.05 -1.25
CA VAL A 2 -20.59 7.87 -0.06
C VAL A 2 -20.54 9.15 0.78
N THR A 3 -20.76 9.00 2.11
CA THR A 3 -20.68 10.09 3.10
C THR A 3 -19.55 9.84 4.09
N ALA A 4 -19.12 10.88 4.81
CA ALA A 4 -18.13 10.75 5.88
C ALA A 4 -18.57 9.75 6.98
N GLU A 5 -19.88 9.67 7.26
CA GLU A 5 -20.44 8.70 8.22
C GLU A 5 -20.30 7.26 7.74
N GLN A 6 -20.54 7.01 6.44
CA GLN A 6 -20.37 5.68 5.85
C GLN A 6 -18.91 5.24 5.86
N ILE A 7 -17.98 6.17 5.61
CA ILE A 7 -16.53 5.91 5.73
C ILE A 7 -16.20 5.54 7.18
N SER A 8 -16.61 6.37 8.14
CA SER A 8 -16.38 6.11 9.57
C SER A 8 -16.92 4.75 10.00
N LEU A 9 -18.13 4.41 9.58
CA LEU A 9 -18.74 3.12 9.87
C LEU A 9 -17.95 1.95 9.25
N TYR A 10 -17.50 2.10 8.01
CA TYR A 10 -16.67 1.08 7.35
C TYR A 10 -15.37 0.86 8.13
N ILE A 11 -14.64 1.93 8.47
CA ILE A 11 -13.38 1.86 9.23
C ILE A 11 -13.59 1.24 10.62
N GLN A 12 -14.68 1.61 11.32
CA GLN A 12 -15.00 1.01 12.62
C GLN A 12 -15.23 -0.50 12.55
N ASN A 13 -15.81 -0.98 11.45
CA ASN A 13 -16.09 -2.40 11.22
C ASN A 13 -14.87 -3.19 10.72
N ILE A 14 -13.73 -2.55 10.42
CA ILE A 14 -12.50 -3.25 10.11
C ILE A 14 -12.10 -4.11 11.33
N PRO A 15 -11.85 -5.43 11.15
CA PRO A 15 -11.40 -6.28 12.23
C PRO A 15 -10.08 -5.77 12.85
N PRO A 16 -9.90 -5.91 14.16
CA PRO A 16 -8.60 -5.63 14.78
C PRO A 16 -7.53 -6.57 14.22
N ALA A 17 -6.29 -6.11 14.22
CA ALA A 17 -5.17 -6.97 13.84
C ALA A 17 -5.08 -8.20 14.76
N PRO A 18 -4.92 -9.43 14.19
CA PRO A 18 -4.81 -10.66 14.98
C PRO A 18 -3.68 -10.56 16.02
N SER A 19 -3.91 -11.10 17.21
CA SER A 19 -2.94 -11.01 18.32
C SER A 19 -1.58 -11.62 17.98
N ILE A 20 -1.57 -12.77 17.30
CA ILE A 20 -0.34 -13.43 16.84
C ILE A 20 0.40 -12.54 15.86
N LEU A 21 -0.30 -11.89 14.92
CA LEU A 21 0.32 -10.97 13.98
C LEU A 21 0.93 -9.75 14.68
N LYS A 22 0.23 -9.15 15.66
CA LYS A 22 0.79 -8.05 16.47
C LYS A 22 2.07 -8.46 17.18
N GLN A 23 2.09 -9.63 17.84
CA GLN A 23 3.28 -10.17 18.51
C GLN A 23 4.43 -10.43 17.52
N THR A 24 4.12 -11.00 16.35
CA THR A 24 5.09 -11.23 15.28
C THR A 24 5.73 -9.93 14.80
N LEU A 25 4.91 -8.89 14.55
CA LEU A 25 5.36 -7.55 14.19
C LEU A 25 6.23 -6.92 15.28
N ASP A 26 5.86 -7.05 16.54
CA ASP A 26 6.63 -6.51 17.67
C ASP A 26 8.02 -7.15 17.78
N HIS A 27 8.11 -8.46 17.57
CA HIS A 27 9.40 -9.16 17.53
C HIS A 27 10.23 -8.74 16.31
N ALA A 28 9.61 -8.64 15.13
CA ALA A 28 10.28 -8.21 13.92
C ALA A 28 10.83 -6.78 14.04
N ARG A 29 10.06 -5.84 14.60
CA ARG A 29 10.50 -4.45 14.86
C ARG A 29 11.71 -4.37 15.81
N LYS A 30 11.80 -5.28 16.75
CA LYS A 30 12.95 -5.39 17.68
C LYS A 30 14.15 -6.10 17.07
N GLY A 31 14.07 -6.51 15.80
CA GLY A 31 15.11 -7.26 15.10
C GLY A 31 15.20 -8.73 15.50
N ASP A 32 14.31 -9.23 16.36
CA ASP A 32 14.29 -10.63 16.80
C ASP A 32 13.49 -11.51 15.83
N LEU A 33 14.07 -11.73 14.65
CA LEU A 33 13.43 -12.51 13.58
C LEU A 33 13.22 -13.98 13.96
N ILE A 34 14.00 -14.52 14.91
CA ILE A 34 13.84 -15.89 15.40
C ILE A 34 12.54 -16.02 16.19
N LYS A 35 12.28 -15.09 17.12
CA LYS A 35 11.03 -15.09 17.88
C LYS A 35 9.83 -14.72 16.98
N ALA A 36 10.01 -13.77 16.07
CA ALA A 36 8.99 -13.42 15.09
C ALA A 36 8.57 -14.66 14.28
N ALA A 37 9.53 -15.45 13.78
CA ALA A 37 9.23 -16.66 13.01
C ALA A 37 8.48 -17.72 13.85
N LYS A 38 8.91 -17.96 15.09
CA LYS A 38 8.22 -18.89 15.99
C LYS A 38 6.78 -18.46 16.24
N CYS A 39 6.55 -17.17 16.48
CA CYS A 39 5.22 -16.63 16.68
C CYS A 39 4.34 -16.77 15.40
N ALA A 40 4.89 -16.45 14.24
CA ALA A 40 4.19 -16.59 12.96
C ALA A 40 3.82 -18.06 12.63
N GLU A 41 4.60 -19.03 13.09
CA GLU A 41 4.31 -20.46 12.90
C GLU A 41 3.10 -20.96 13.68
N GLU A 42 2.68 -20.24 14.73
CA GLU A 42 1.49 -20.56 15.52
C GLU A 42 0.18 -20.23 14.76
N ASP A 43 0.24 -19.37 13.72
CA ASP A 43 -0.90 -19.06 12.85
C ASP A 43 -0.77 -19.77 11.50
N PRO A 44 -1.55 -20.84 11.24
CA PRO A 44 -1.48 -21.57 9.98
C PRO A 44 -1.80 -20.71 8.75
N ALA A 45 -2.68 -19.70 8.88
CA ALA A 45 -3.04 -18.82 7.77
C ALA A 45 -1.89 -17.86 7.43
N LEU A 46 -1.26 -17.26 8.45
CA LEU A 46 -0.08 -16.43 8.27
C LEU A 46 1.08 -17.25 7.67
N LYS A 47 1.35 -18.43 8.21
CA LYS A 47 2.37 -19.34 7.68
C LYS A 47 2.15 -19.68 6.22
N PHE A 48 0.92 -20.04 5.86
CA PHE A 48 0.54 -20.34 4.47
C PHE A 48 0.74 -19.12 3.56
N TYR A 49 0.29 -17.94 4.01
CA TYR A 49 0.44 -16.68 3.28
C TYR A 49 1.91 -16.36 2.99
N LEU A 50 2.76 -16.38 4.02
CA LEU A 50 4.19 -16.10 3.89
C LEU A 50 4.88 -17.04 2.89
N LYS A 51 4.60 -18.34 2.96
CA LYS A 51 5.11 -19.33 2.01
C LYS A 51 4.64 -19.08 0.58
N THR A 52 3.36 -18.78 0.42
CA THR A 52 2.78 -18.52 -0.91
C THR A 52 3.35 -17.25 -1.52
N LEU A 53 3.55 -16.21 -0.71
CA LEU A 53 4.02 -14.93 -1.20
C LEU A 53 5.51 -14.97 -1.57
N VAL A 54 6.37 -15.51 -0.69
CA VAL A 54 7.82 -15.52 -0.91
C VAL A 54 8.23 -16.34 -2.13
N ASN A 55 7.48 -17.39 -2.46
CA ASN A 55 7.76 -18.27 -3.60
C ASN A 55 7.20 -17.72 -4.94
N ARG A 56 6.68 -16.50 -4.97
CA ARG A 56 6.27 -15.87 -6.23
C ARG A 56 7.48 -15.40 -7.03
N PRO A 57 7.40 -15.44 -8.38
CA PRO A 57 8.50 -15.03 -9.26
C PRO A 57 9.08 -13.64 -8.97
N ILE A 58 8.24 -12.71 -8.52
CA ILE A 58 8.64 -11.33 -8.20
C ILE A 58 9.70 -11.25 -7.09
N TYR A 59 9.79 -12.25 -6.20
CA TYR A 59 10.82 -12.32 -5.16
C TYR A 59 12.13 -12.95 -5.65
N GLY A 60 12.16 -13.55 -6.85
CA GLY A 60 13.37 -14.00 -7.53
C GLY A 60 14.09 -15.23 -6.93
N PHE A 61 13.44 -15.98 -6.03
CA PHE A 61 14.05 -17.17 -5.45
C PHE A 61 14.09 -18.32 -6.45
N ARG A 62 15.27 -18.96 -6.59
CA ARG A 62 15.45 -20.12 -7.48
C ARG A 62 14.86 -21.41 -6.91
N ASN A 63 14.86 -21.55 -5.60
CA ASN A 63 14.34 -22.70 -4.87
C ASN A 63 13.20 -22.29 -3.96
N GLU A 64 12.21 -23.17 -3.79
CA GLU A 64 11.12 -22.93 -2.87
C GLU A 64 11.61 -22.84 -1.42
N VAL A 65 11.09 -21.85 -0.69
CA VAL A 65 11.35 -21.60 0.72
C VAL A 65 10.14 -22.06 1.53
N HIS A 66 10.35 -22.97 2.50
CA HIS A 66 9.25 -23.62 3.22
C HIS A 66 9.15 -23.23 4.69
N GLU A 67 10.26 -22.87 5.32
CA GLU A 67 10.32 -22.56 6.75
C GLU A 67 10.24 -21.05 6.98
N VAL A 68 9.37 -20.62 7.93
CA VAL A 68 9.18 -19.19 8.22
C VAL A 68 10.47 -18.56 8.73
N SER A 69 11.25 -19.28 9.52
CA SER A 69 12.55 -18.81 10.01
C SER A 69 13.54 -18.54 8.86
N GLN A 70 13.53 -19.39 7.85
CA GLN A 70 14.33 -19.20 6.63
C GLN A 70 13.82 -18.00 5.83
N ILE A 71 12.50 -17.87 5.68
CA ILE A 71 11.87 -16.72 5.00
C ILE A 71 12.35 -15.42 5.66
N PHE A 72 12.16 -15.27 6.96
CA PHE A 72 12.53 -14.06 7.69
C PHE A 72 14.04 -13.80 7.69
N GLY A 73 14.85 -14.86 7.78
CA GLY A 73 16.31 -14.75 7.72
C GLY A 73 16.83 -14.23 6.37
N ILE A 74 16.21 -14.64 5.26
CA ILE A 74 16.60 -14.19 3.91
C ILE A 74 16.11 -12.76 3.65
N LEU A 75 14.88 -12.44 4.05
CA LEU A 75 14.27 -11.14 3.79
C LEU A 75 14.80 -10.02 4.67
N GLY A 76 15.27 -10.35 5.87
CA GLY A 76 15.65 -9.35 6.87
C GLY A 76 14.45 -8.64 7.51
N VAL A 77 14.75 -7.66 8.37
CA VAL A 77 13.74 -7.01 9.24
C VAL A 77 12.70 -6.25 8.44
N SER A 78 13.12 -5.33 7.58
CA SER A 78 12.21 -4.42 6.86
C SER A 78 11.25 -5.16 5.93
N THR A 79 11.77 -6.06 5.10
CA THR A 79 10.92 -6.82 4.16
C THR A 79 9.99 -7.77 4.90
N THR A 80 10.45 -8.33 6.04
CA THR A 80 9.57 -9.13 6.93
C THR A 80 8.41 -8.28 7.44
N GLN A 81 8.66 -7.07 7.93
CA GLN A 81 7.59 -6.18 8.38
C GLN A 81 6.61 -5.83 7.26
N GLN A 82 7.12 -5.49 6.07
CA GLN A 82 6.27 -5.21 4.90
C GLN A 82 5.37 -6.41 4.56
N MET A 83 5.91 -7.64 4.56
CA MET A 83 5.10 -8.84 4.32
C MET A 83 4.02 -9.05 5.38
N LEU A 84 4.30 -8.78 6.63
CA LEU A 84 3.32 -8.87 7.72
C LEU A 84 2.21 -7.83 7.57
N TYR A 85 2.54 -6.59 7.13
CA TYR A 85 1.53 -5.58 6.80
C TYR A 85 0.72 -5.96 5.55
N HIS A 86 1.34 -6.53 4.53
CA HIS A 86 0.61 -7.06 3.38
C HIS A 86 -0.34 -8.20 3.77
N TYR A 87 0.06 -9.07 4.71
CA TYR A 87 -0.85 -10.07 5.26
C TYR A 87 -2.05 -9.42 5.95
N LEU A 88 -1.83 -8.37 6.76
CA LEU A 88 -2.90 -7.65 7.41
C LEU A 88 -3.89 -7.06 6.40
N LEU A 89 -3.38 -6.45 5.32
CA LEU A 89 -4.23 -5.97 4.22
C LEU A 89 -4.96 -7.10 3.50
N SER A 90 -4.34 -8.29 3.37
CA SER A 90 -4.99 -9.43 2.73
C SER A 90 -6.26 -9.89 3.45
N LEU A 91 -6.38 -9.62 4.76
CA LEU A 91 -7.58 -9.90 5.55
C LEU A 91 -8.77 -8.99 5.19
N LEU A 92 -8.50 -7.82 4.59
CA LEU A 92 -9.51 -6.89 4.07
C LEU A 92 -9.80 -7.10 2.58
N THR A 93 -8.92 -7.77 1.86
CA THR A 93 -9.05 -7.94 0.41
C THR A 93 -10.34 -8.70 0.08
N PRO A 94 -11.23 -8.14 -0.75
CA PRO A 94 -12.49 -8.78 -1.07
C PRO A 94 -12.27 -10.04 -1.89
N LYS A 95 -13.10 -11.08 -1.67
CA LYS A 95 -13.08 -12.28 -2.52
C LYS A 95 -13.48 -11.98 -3.96
N LYS A 96 -14.28 -10.95 -4.16
CA LYS A 96 -14.72 -10.45 -5.46
C LYS A 96 -14.78 -8.93 -5.41
N TRP A 97 -14.00 -8.28 -6.26
CA TRP A 97 -14.03 -6.84 -6.44
C TRP A 97 -15.35 -6.41 -7.09
N GLN A 98 -15.92 -5.30 -6.63
CA GLN A 98 -17.18 -4.76 -7.13
C GLN A 98 -16.95 -3.66 -8.16
N LEU A 99 -16.01 -2.79 -7.88
CA LEU A 99 -15.69 -1.62 -8.70
C LEU A 99 -14.62 -1.95 -9.74
N PHE A 100 -13.56 -2.64 -9.30
CA PHE A 100 -12.39 -2.97 -10.10
C PHE A 100 -12.43 -4.41 -10.65
N THR A 101 -11.65 -4.68 -11.70
CA THR A 101 -11.48 -6.01 -12.28
C THR A 101 -10.11 -6.58 -11.87
N LEU A 102 -9.85 -6.58 -10.56
CA LEU A 102 -8.60 -7.10 -10.00
C LEU A 102 -8.71 -8.59 -9.68
N GLN A 103 -7.63 -9.32 -9.99
CA GLN A 103 -7.44 -10.68 -9.49
C GLN A 103 -6.52 -10.63 -8.25
N GLN A 104 -6.66 -11.61 -7.36
CA GLN A 104 -5.88 -11.63 -6.14
C GLN A 104 -4.37 -11.63 -6.38
N HIS A 105 -3.90 -12.38 -7.39
CA HIS A 105 -2.48 -12.40 -7.72
C HIS A 105 -1.98 -11.05 -8.26
N THR A 106 -2.79 -10.37 -9.10
CA THR A 106 -2.46 -9.02 -9.61
C THR A 106 -2.35 -7.99 -8.48
N PHE A 107 -3.22 -8.10 -7.47
CA PHE A 107 -3.16 -7.24 -6.31
C PHE A 107 -1.91 -7.50 -5.46
N TYR A 108 -1.49 -8.75 -5.30
CA TYR A 108 -0.23 -9.08 -4.63
C TYR A 108 1.00 -8.60 -5.41
N ASP A 109 0.97 -8.68 -6.74
CA ASP A 109 2.05 -8.15 -7.59
C ASP A 109 2.15 -6.63 -7.46
N PHE A 110 1.00 -5.94 -7.39
CA PHE A 110 0.95 -4.51 -7.12
C PHE A 110 1.63 -4.14 -5.78
N GLN A 111 1.29 -4.85 -4.70
CA GLN A 111 1.90 -4.63 -3.40
C GLN A 111 3.42 -4.85 -3.42
N ALA A 112 3.87 -5.93 -4.05
CA ALA A 112 5.29 -6.26 -4.14
C ALA A 112 6.06 -5.25 -5.01
N SER A 113 5.50 -4.83 -6.15
CA SER A 113 6.09 -3.83 -7.03
C SER A 113 6.25 -2.48 -6.32
N LEU A 114 5.21 -2.01 -5.64
CA LEU A 114 5.29 -0.79 -4.83
C LEU A 114 6.43 -0.87 -3.81
N SER A 115 6.51 -1.98 -3.04
CA SER A 115 7.55 -2.14 -2.02
C SER A 115 8.96 -2.15 -2.60
N GLN A 116 9.18 -2.86 -3.71
CA GLN A 116 10.49 -2.94 -4.36
C GLN A 116 10.94 -1.60 -4.94
N LYS A 117 10.05 -0.88 -5.62
CA LYS A 117 10.38 0.45 -6.16
C LYS A 117 10.57 1.47 -5.05
N TRP A 118 9.77 1.38 -3.99
CA TRP A 118 9.90 2.25 -2.84
C TRP A 118 11.25 2.07 -2.12
N GLU A 119 11.71 0.85 -1.95
CA GLU A 119 13.04 0.59 -1.39
C GLU A 119 14.16 1.24 -2.22
N LYS A 120 14.08 1.19 -3.56
CA LYS A 120 15.05 1.86 -4.45
C LYS A 120 15.01 3.37 -4.27
N ILE A 121 13.82 3.96 -4.21
CA ILE A 121 13.63 5.39 -3.95
C ILE A 121 14.26 5.78 -2.62
N LEU A 122 13.98 5.05 -1.54
CA LEU A 122 14.54 5.34 -0.23
C LEU A 122 16.08 5.23 -0.20
N ARG A 123 16.64 4.26 -0.92
CA ARG A 123 18.10 4.15 -1.10
C ARG A 123 18.69 5.35 -1.84
N HIS A 124 18.02 5.80 -2.91
CA HIS A 124 18.43 6.98 -3.66
C HIS A 124 18.38 8.25 -2.81
N LEU A 125 17.36 8.41 -1.99
CA LEU A 125 17.19 9.55 -1.09
C LEU A 125 18.07 9.49 0.17
N GLY A 126 18.63 8.32 0.51
CA GLY A 126 19.37 8.14 1.77
C GLY A 126 18.47 8.14 3.01
N LEU A 127 17.16 7.85 2.85
CA LEU A 127 16.12 7.92 3.89
C LEU A 127 15.62 6.52 4.31
N LEU A 128 16.48 5.51 4.18
CA LEU A 128 16.13 4.13 4.47
C LEU A 128 16.03 3.88 5.97
N ASN A 129 14.85 3.60 6.47
CA ASN A 129 14.59 3.11 7.82
C ASN A 129 13.30 2.27 7.85
N HIS A 130 13.09 1.50 8.92
CA HIS A 130 11.98 0.55 9.00
C HIS A 130 10.59 1.17 8.85
N ASP A 131 10.37 2.37 9.39
CA ASP A 131 9.08 3.04 9.30
C ASP A 131 8.86 3.62 7.89
N THR A 132 9.87 4.27 7.31
CA THR A 132 9.78 4.79 5.93
C THR A 132 9.60 3.67 4.91
N GLU A 133 10.32 2.55 5.07
CA GLU A 133 10.15 1.37 4.20
C GLU A 133 8.74 0.78 4.30
N SER A 134 8.17 0.74 5.52
CA SER A 134 6.84 0.17 5.74
C SER A 134 5.69 1.07 5.29
N ALA A 135 5.90 2.37 5.16
CA ALA A 135 4.83 3.32 4.83
C ALA A 135 4.11 2.99 3.52
N ILE A 136 4.85 2.55 2.49
CA ILE A 136 4.29 2.21 1.18
C ILE A 136 3.26 1.07 1.24
N THR A 137 3.39 0.16 2.21
CA THR A 137 2.51 -1.02 2.34
C THR A 137 1.07 -0.65 2.65
N LEU A 138 0.83 0.59 3.06
CA LEU A 138 -0.50 1.07 3.43
C LEU A 138 -1.32 1.56 2.22
N LEU A 139 -0.66 2.02 1.14
CA LEU A 139 -1.35 2.59 -0.03
C LEU A 139 -2.38 1.64 -0.67
N PRO A 140 -2.14 0.32 -0.78
CA PRO A 140 -3.15 -0.60 -1.32
C PRO A 140 -4.45 -0.65 -0.52
N ALA A 141 -4.47 -0.20 0.75
CA ALA A 141 -5.70 -0.08 1.54
C ALA A 141 -6.70 0.86 0.88
N SER A 142 -6.23 1.94 0.23
CA SER A 142 -7.10 2.88 -0.50
C SER A 142 -7.92 2.20 -1.58
N ILE A 143 -7.34 1.24 -2.32
CA ILE A 143 -8.02 0.48 -3.37
C ILE A 143 -9.10 -0.40 -2.77
N ILE A 144 -8.80 -1.12 -1.68
CA ILE A 144 -9.75 -2.00 -0.98
C ILE A 144 -10.93 -1.18 -0.46
N VAL A 145 -10.65 -0.08 0.25
CA VAL A 145 -11.69 0.77 0.85
C VAL A 145 -12.50 1.47 -0.24
N CYS A 146 -11.86 1.94 -1.31
CA CYS A 146 -12.54 2.55 -2.45
C CYS A 146 -13.50 1.57 -3.13
N ASP A 147 -13.06 0.33 -3.38
CA ASP A 147 -13.92 -0.73 -3.93
C ASP A 147 -15.14 -0.98 -3.05
N ALA A 148 -14.95 -1.09 -1.74
CA ALA A 148 -16.03 -1.34 -0.79
C ALA A 148 -17.02 -0.18 -0.70
N LEU A 149 -16.54 1.07 -0.69
CA LEU A 149 -17.38 2.26 -0.56
C LEU A 149 -18.13 2.60 -1.84
N PHE A 150 -17.45 2.52 -2.98
CA PHE A 150 -18.04 2.91 -4.26
C PHE A 150 -18.70 1.76 -5.02
N GLY A 151 -18.45 0.52 -4.66
CA GLY A 151 -18.99 -0.66 -5.35
C GLY A 151 -20.52 -0.63 -5.49
N ALA A 152 -21.24 -0.23 -4.44
CA ALA A 152 -22.69 -0.08 -4.47
C ALA A 152 -23.19 1.11 -5.34
N TYR A 153 -22.31 2.04 -5.70
CA TYR A 153 -22.59 3.26 -6.46
C TYR A 153 -21.84 3.29 -7.80
N LYS A 154 -21.41 2.14 -8.30
CA LYS A 154 -20.54 2.02 -9.47
C LYS A 154 -21.02 2.86 -10.65
N THR A 155 -22.29 2.75 -11.04
CA THR A 155 -22.88 3.49 -12.16
C THR A 155 -22.79 5.00 -11.97
N ASP A 156 -23.08 5.51 -10.76
CA ASP A 156 -23.03 6.94 -10.47
C ASP A 156 -21.59 7.47 -10.52
N VAL A 157 -20.64 6.67 -10.01
CA VAL A 157 -19.21 7.01 -10.00
C VAL A 157 -18.65 7.00 -11.42
N GLU A 158 -18.98 5.99 -12.23
CA GLU A 158 -18.58 5.92 -13.65
C GLU A 158 -19.16 7.11 -14.45
N LEU A 159 -20.40 7.52 -14.16
CA LEU A 159 -20.99 8.71 -14.76
C LEU A 159 -20.25 9.98 -14.38
N LEU A 160 -19.89 10.16 -13.10
CA LEU A 160 -19.13 11.33 -12.65
C LEU A 160 -17.74 11.37 -13.30
N LYS A 161 -17.06 10.23 -13.42
CA LYS A 161 -15.77 10.12 -14.11
C LYS A 161 -15.90 10.52 -15.58
N SER A 162 -16.86 9.95 -16.29
CA SER A 162 -17.02 10.18 -17.74
C SER A 162 -17.47 11.61 -18.09
N VAL A 163 -18.38 12.19 -17.31
CA VAL A 163 -18.95 13.51 -17.61
C VAL A 163 -18.06 14.66 -17.13
N LYS A 164 -17.32 14.47 -16.02
CA LYS A 164 -16.54 15.54 -15.38
C LYS A 164 -15.04 15.31 -15.40
N ALA A 165 -14.56 14.22 -16.00
CA ALA A 165 -13.16 13.81 -16.00
C ALA A 165 -12.53 13.85 -14.57
N LEU A 166 -13.25 13.28 -13.59
CA LEU A 166 -12.82 13.24 -12.19
C LEU A 166 -12.19 11.89 -11.87
N ASP A 167 -11.05 11.92 -11.19
CA ASP A 167 -10.45 10.74 -10.57
C ASP A 167 -11.20 10.33 -9.29
N TYR A 168 -10.95 9.10 -8.81
CA TYR A 168 -11.61 8.57 -7.60
C TYR A 168 -11.31 9.38 -6.35
N ASN A 169 -10.07 9.88 -6.19
CA ASN A 169 -9.68 10.70 -5.06
C ASN A 169 -10.45 12.02 -5.01
N THR A 170 -10.57 12.68 -6.16
CA THR A 170 -11.35 13.93 -6.29
C THR A 170 -12.84 13.70 -6.03
N ILE A 171 -13.42 12.60 -6.51
CA ILE A 171 -14.81 12.24 -6.22
C ILE A 171 -15.00 12.05 -4.71
N LEU A 172 -14.13 11.26 -4.07
CA LEU A 172 -14.19 11.00 -2.63
C LEU A 172 -14.09 12.31 -1.83
N TYR A 173 -13.10 13.16 -2.17
CA TYR A 173 -12.90 14.44 -1.50
C TYR A 173 -14.11 15.38 -1.62
N ARG A 174 -14.74 15.43 -2.79
CA ARG A 174 -15.96 16.25 -2.97
C ARG A 174 -17.13 15.76 -2.13
N LEU A 175 -17.26 14.44 -1.94
CA LEU A 175 -18.36 13.84 -1.22
C LEU A 175 -18.17 13.86 0.30
N SER A 176 -16.95 13.67 0.79
CA SER A 176 -16.69 13.42 2.21
C SER A 176 -15.66 14.34 2.84
N LYS A 177 -14.97 15.17 2.04
CA LYS A 177 -13.79 15.97 2.47
C LYS A 177 -12.61 15.12 2.94
N GLN A 178 -12.56 13.87 2.50
CA GLN A 178 -11.47 12.94 2.78
C GLN A 178 -10.82 12.50 1.47
N THR A 179 -9.51 12.29 1.51
CA THR A 179 -8.72 11.75 0.40
C THR A 179 -8.59 10.23 0.53
N LEU A 180 -8.13 9.58 -0.53
CA LEU A 180 -7.76 8.16 -0.47
C LEU A 180 -6.60 7.90 0.51
N PHE A 181 -5.72 8.88 0.70
CA PHE A 181 -4.64 8.83 1.69
C PHE A 181 -5.17 8.91 3.12
N ASP A 182 -6.21 9.74 3.36
CA ASP A 182 -6.90 9.78 4.67
C ASP A 182 -7.53 8.41 5.01
N LEU A 183 -8.08 7.71 4.03
CA LEU A 183 -8.58 6.35 4.25
C LEU A 183 -7.47 5.39 4.69
N CYS A 184 -6.29 5.49 4.06
CA CYS A 184 -5.14 4.70 4.46
C CYS A 184 -4.73 4.98 5.91
N THR A 185 -4.66 6.26 6.31
CA THR A 185 -4.27 6.63 7.69
C THR A 185 -5.29 6.13 8.71
N GLN A 186 -6.60 6.21 8.43
CA GLN A 186 -7.63 5.66 9.30
C GLN A 186 -7.53 4.13 9.45
N VAL A 187 -7.15 3.41 8.40
CA VAL A 187 -6.86 1.99 8.47
C VAL A 187 -5.63 1.72 9.35
N ALA A 188 -4.57 2.53 9.20
CA ALA A 188 -3.37 2.43 10.03
C ALA A 188 -3.68 2.65 11.51
N ASP A 189 -4.46 3.67 11.83
CA ASP A 189 -4.87 3.98 13.20
C ASP A 189 -5.70 2.85 13.80
N LYS A 190 -6.62 2.27 12.99
CA LYS A 190 -7.41 1.10 13.41
C LYS A 190 -6.55 -0.10 13.78
N TRP A 191 -5.41 -0.26 13.14
CA TRP A 191 -4.46 -1.35 13.39
C TRP A 191 -3.29 -0.97 14.31
N GLU A 192 -3.32 0.23 14.87
CA GLU A 192 -2.29 0.73 15.79
C GLU A 192 -0.88 0.69 15.14
N MET A 193 -0.80 1.05 13.84
CA MET A 193 0.48 1.14 13.15
C MET A 193 1.31 2.33 13.65
N PRO A 194 2.64 2.34 13.50
CA PRO A 194 3.48 3.46 13.91
C PRO A 194 3.00 4.80 13.31
N PRO A 195 2.89 5.88 14.13
CA PRO A 195 2.43 7.18 13.64
C PRO A 195 3.28 7.77 12.49
N ALA A 196 4.57 7.42 12.42
CA ALA A 196 5.45 7.84 11.32
C ALA A 196 4.95 7.34 9.97
N ILE A 197 4.43 6.10 9.90
CA ILE A 197 3.82 5.53 8.69
C ILE A 197 2.61 6.36 8.23
N SER A 198 1.69 6.64 9.16
CA SER A 198 0.48 7.41 8.88
C SER A 198 0.79 8.83 8.39
N ARG A 199 1.79 9.52 9.00
CA ARG A 199 2.16 10.87 8.60
C ARG A 199 2.68 10.95 7.17
N ILE A 200 3.59 10.06 6.77
CA ILE A 200 4.14 10.02 5.40
C ILE A 200 3.00 9.79 4.39
N VAL A 201 2.12 8.83 4.68
CA VAL A 201 1.00 8.50 3.79
C VAL A 201 0.01 9.67 3.71
N HIS A 202 -0.34 10.31 4.84
CA HIS A 202 -1.22 11.47 4.85
C HIS A 202 -0.66 12.62 4.01
N ALA A 203 0.62 12.96 4.21
CA ALA A 203 1.31 14.01 3.48
C ALA A 203 1.33 13.74 1.96
N SER A 204 1.28 12.47 1.53
CA SER A 204 1.25 12.09 0.11
C SER A 204 -0.04 12.52 -0.61
N SER A 205 -1.03 13.05 0.10
CA SER A 205 -2.19 13.71 -0.50
C SER A 205 -1.84 15.05 -1.19
N GLY A 206 -0.71 15.67 -0.84
CA GLY A 206 -0.31 16.99 -1.32
C GLY A 206 -1.14 18.15 -0.73
N LEU A 207 -2.06 17.87 0.20
CA LEU A 207 -2.95 18.88 0.82
C LEU A 207 -2.44 19.38 2.17
N ASP A 208 -1.53 18.66 2.80
CA ASP A 208 -0.99 19.00 4.10
C ASP A 208 0.13 20.05 3.96
N GLN A 209 0.06 21.13 4.76
CA GLN A 209 1.05 22.21 4.76
C GLN A 209 1.96 22.21 6.00
N ASP A 210 1.68 21.35 6.99
CA ASP A 210 2.43 21.27 8.24
C ASP A 210 3.24 19.97 8.30
N VAL A 211 4.13 19.79 7.32
CA VAL A 211 5.01 18.63 7.20
C VAL A 211 6.48 19.03 7.26
N SER A 212 7.33 18.17 7.80
CA SER A 212 8.77 18.40 7.75
C SER A 212 9.30 18.27 6.31
N PRO A 213 10.43 18.90 5.97
CA PRO A 213 11.03 18.79 4.63
C PRO A 213 11.32 17.33 4.19
N GLU A 214 11.66 16.46 5.15
CA GLU A 214 11.86 15.04 4.90
C GLU A 214 10.54 14.34 4.56
N GLU A 215 9.49 14.58 5.36
CA GLU A 215 8.16 14.02 5.11
C GLU A 215 7.58 14.54 3.78
N GLU A 216 7.77 15.81 3.44
CA GLU A 216 7.36 16.37 2.15
C GLU A 216 8.07 15.67 0.98
N THR A 217 9.39 15.46 1.10
CA THR A 217 10.16 14.73 0.09
C THR A 217 9.60 13.33 -0.09
N LEU A 218 9.46 12.57 0.99
CA LEU A 218 8.90 11.21 0.95
C LEU A 218 7.49 11.20 0.37
N ALA A 219 6.66 12.16 0.73
CA ALA A 219 5.28 12.28 0.27
C ALA A 219 5.18 12.48 -1.24
N LYS A 220 5.98 13.38 -1.82
CA LYS A 220 6.06 13.62 -3.27
C LYS A 220 6.44 12.36 -4.03
N TRP A 221 7.48 11.66 -3.58
CA TRP A 221 7.95 10.43 -4.21
C TRP A 221 6.92 9.30 -4.07
N MET A 222 6.26 9.19 -2.94
CA MET A 222 5.21 8.18 -2.70
C MET A 222 3.98 8.44 -3.57
N HIS A 223 3.53 9.67 -3.69
CA HIS A 223 2.43 10.06 -4.56
C HIS A 223 2.72 9.69 -6.02
N LEU A 224 3.91 10.10 -6.50
CA LEU A 224 4.30 9.84 -7.88
C LEU A 224 4.49 8.35 -8.16
N LEU A 225 4.99 7.58 -7.19
CA LEU A 225 5.11 6.13 -7.31
C LEU A 225 3.74 5.45 -7.42
N LEU A 226 2.77 5.86 -6.61
CA LEU A 226 1.41 5.33 -6.70
C LEU A 226 0.78 5.65 -8.06
N PHE A 227 0.89 6.89 -8.53
CA PHE A 227 0.41 7.30 -9.84
C PHE A 227 1.08 6.49 -10.97
N PHE A 228 2.40 6.36 -10.93
CA PHE A 228 3.18 5.60 -11.91
C PHE A 228 2.77 4.12 -11.96
N GLU A 229 2.63 3.46 -10.81
CA GLU A 229 2.19 2.06 -10.77
C GLU A 229 0.78 1.89 -11.33
N LEU A 230 -0.16 2.74 -10.94
CA LEU A 230 -1.54 2.64 -11.38
C LEU A 230 -1.72 2.97 -12.88
N SER A 231 -0.77 3.67 -13.49
CA SER A 231 -0.74 3.95 -14.93
C SER A 231 -0.23 2.79 -15.79
N GLN A 232 0.27 1.71 -15.18
CA GLN A 232 0.69 0.52 -15.92
C GLN A 232 -0.52 -0.18 -16.57
N ASN A 233 -0.33 -0.74 -17.77
CA ASN A 233 -1.41 -1.35 -18.56
C ASN A 233 -2.23 -2.39 -17.77
N THR A 234 -1.58 -3.16 -16.91
CA THR A 234 -2.23 -4.18 -16.06
C THR A 234 -3.28 -3.56 -15.15
N TYR A 235 -2.97 -2.42 -14.53
CA TYR A 235 -3.85 -1.76 -13.56
C TYR A 235 -4.86 -0.84 -14.24
N VAL A 236 -4.48 -0.23 -15.37
CA VAL A 236 -5.43 0.49 -16.25
C VAL A 236 -6.53 -0.45 -16.72
N ASN A 237 -6.19 -1.64 -17.20
CA ASN A 237 -7.15 -2.66 -17.64
C ASN A 237 -7.99 -3.21 -16.47
N ALA A 238 -7.52 -3.09 -15.24
CA ALA A 238 -8.28 -3.45 -14.05
C ALA A 238 -9.27 -2.34 -13.59
N GLY A 239 -9.29 -1.18 -14.25
CA GLY A 239 -10.16 -0.05 -13.93
C GLY A 239 -9.59 0.91 -12.90
N LEU A 240 -8.27 0.84 -12.64
CA LEU A 240 -7.56 1.74 -11.71
C LEU A 240 -6.99 2.98 -12.41
N ASN A 241 -7.26 3.15 -13.70
CA ASN A 241 -7.01 4.41 -14.38
C ASN A 241 -7.79 5.53 -13.71
N GLU A 242 -7.19 6.71 -13.63
CA GLU A 242 -7.80 7.86 -12.94
C GLU A 242 -8.19 7.54 -11.48
N PHE A 243 -7.34 6.79 -10.78
CA PHE A 243 -7.52 6.52 -9.35
C PHE A 243 -7.14 7.74 -8.51
N ILE A 244 -6.01 8.37 -8.85
CA ILE A 244 -5.54 9.65 -8.31
C ILE A 244 -5.12 10.57 -9.44
N ASP A 245 -5.18 11.89 -9.22
CA ASP A 245 -4.64 12.89 -10.14
C ASP A 245 -3.12 12.95 -10.05
N PHE A 246 -2.45 13.32 -11.15
CA PHE A 246 -1.01 13.48 -11.23
C PHE A 246 -0.46 14.57 -10.30
N GLN A 247 -1.25 15.60 -10.00
CA GLN A 247 -0.89 16.76 -9.16
C GLN A 247 0.47 17.40 -9.53
N ILE A 248 0.56 17.89 -10.76
CA ILE A 248 1.81 18.43 -11.32
C ILE A 248 2.48 19.46 -10.41
N ASP A 249 1.72 20.35 -9.79
CA ASP A 249 2.25 21.39 -8.90
C ASP A 249 2.92 20.80 -7.64
N PHE A 250 2.53 19.59 -7.24
CA PHE A 250 3.10 18.89 -6.09
C PHE A 250 4.38 18.14 -6.42
N VAL A 251 4.47 17.54 -7.64
CA VAL A 251 5.55 16.57 -7.94
C VAL A 251 6.50 17.02 -9.06
N GLN A 252 6.30 18.17 -9.72
CA GLN A 252 7.09 18.59 -10.88
C GLN A 252 8.59 18.72 -10.59
N ASP A 253 8.94 19.13 -9.37
CA ASP A 253 10.33 19.34 -8.93
C ASP A 253 11.14 18.04 -8.80
N ILE A 254 10.46 16.90 -8.65
CA ILE A 254 11.11 15.59 -8.50
C ILE A 254 10.93 14.68 -9.75
N TYR A 255 10.10 15.07 -10.71
CA TYR A 255 9.65 14.18 -11.79
C TYR A 255 10.80 13.56 -12.59
N GLU A 256 11.78 14.38 -13.03
CA GLU A 256 12.91 13.88 -13.80
C GLU A 256 13.78 12.90 -12.99
N SER A 257 14.06 13.23 -11.73
CA SER A 257 14.80 12.34 -10.82
C SER A 257 14.06 11.04 -10.56
N PHE A 258 12.73 11.11 -10.39
CA PHE A 258 11.89 9.94 -10.21
C PHE A 258 11.98 8.98 -11.40
N MET A 259 11.83 9.50 -12.63
CA MET A 259 11.89 8.68 -13.84
C MET A 259 13.25 7.99 -13.98
N GLN A 260 14.35 8.69 -13.67
CA GLN A 260 15.69 8.08 -13.67
C GLN A 260 15.82 6.91 -12.68
N VAL A 261 15.23 7.01 -11.49
CA VAL A 261 15.32 5.97 -10.45
C VAL A 261 14.43 4.77 -10.75
N VAL A 262 13.24 5.02 -11.31
CA VAL A 262 12.22 3.98 -11.48
C VAL A 262 12.31 3.28 -12.83
N GLU A 263 12.55 4.00 -13.94
CA GLU A 263 12.59 3.43 -15.31
C GLU A 263 13.93 2.81 -15.67
N TYR A 264 15.07 3.29 -15.12
CA TYR A 264 16.40 2.82 -15.54
C TYR A 264 16.61 1.30 -15.38
N ASP A 265 15.78 0.63 -14.63
CA ASP A 265 15.89 -0.81 -14.34
C ASP A 265 15.02 -1.72 -15.26
N GLU A 266 14.04 -1.16 -15.96
CA GLU A 266 13.22 -1.92 -16.91
C GLU A 266 13.96 -2.22 -18.23
N SER A 267 14.98 -1.39 -18.57
CA SER A 267 15.81 -1.58 -19.76
C SER A 267 16.94 -2.59 -19.60
N ASN A 268 17.21 -3.08 -18.39
CA ASN A 268 18.28 -4.04 -18.05
C ASN A 268 17.76 -5.44 -17.64
N ARG A 269 16.48 -5.74 -17.81
CA ARG A 269 15.90 -7.07 -17.66
C ARG A 269 15.47 -7.64 -18.99
#